data_edba3d8675145425cba57cc5c9cdde8e
#
_entry.id   edba3d8675145425cba57cc5c9cdde8e
#
_cell.length_a   1.000
_cell.length_b   1.000
_cell.length_c   1.000
_cell.angle_alpha   90.00
_cell.angle_beta   90.00
_cell.angle_gamma   90.00
#
_symmetry.space_group_name_H-M   'P 1'
#
loop_
_entity.id
_entity.type
_entity.pdbx_description
1 polymer ?
#
loop_
_entity_poly.entity_id
_entity_poly.type
_entity_poly.pdbx_seq_one_letter_code
_entity_poly.pdbx_strand_id
1 'polypeptide(L)'
;MDVTSNRSQHQIKNGDIVLTYLGMLCMGKPYFEAVHEMDDDKDFYKTALGITRSIPSEETLRQRMDDIGDSLRQTILEQNVEMLLANKIQPTALANALVPVDIDVTPMDNSKSKKEGVSRTYKGGDGYAPMMAYIGTEGYAINFELREGKQHYQAEPSPVFFARPFCIKLQKLFVGRCSCIL
;
A
#
# COMPACT_ATOMS: atom_id res chain seq x y z
N MET A 1 12.20 -11.77 -11.06
CA MET A 1 13.63 -11.83 -10.67
C MET A 1 13.69 -12.38 -9.26
N ASP A 2 14.12 -13.66 -9.13
CA ASP A 2 14.33 -14.28 -7.83
C ASP A 2 15.60 -13.72 -7.23
N VAL A 3 15.47 -12.96 -6.15
CA VAL A 3 16.61 -12.64 -5.30
C VAL A 3 16.88 -13.89 -4.45
N THR A 4 17.67 -14.80 -4.99
CA THR A 4 18.17 -15.99 -4.30
C THR A 4 19.22 -15.58 -3.27
N SER A 5 18.81 -15.34 -2.02
CA SER A 5 19.72 -15.54 -0.91
C SER A 5 19.66 -17.02 -0.51
N ASN A 6 20.79 -17.68 -0.57
CA ASN A 6 21.03 -19.08 -0.20
C ASN A 6 20.75 -19.30 1.30
N ARG A 7 19.48 -19.46 1.69
CA ARG A 7 19.07 -19.91 3.02
C ARG A 7 18.07 -21.05 2.89
N SER A 8 18.25 -22.06 3.73
CA SER A 8 17.65 -23.39 3.77
C SER A 8 16.22 -23.53 3.21
N GLN A 9 15.91 -24.72 2.65
CA GLN A 9 14.61 -25.15 2.10
C GLN A 9 13.40 -24.98 3.06
N HIS A 10 13.61 -24.59 4.31
CA HIS A 10 12.59 -24.38 5.34
C HIS A 10 12.17 -22.92 5.53
N GLN A 11 12.72 -22.00 4.77
CA GLN A 11 12.43 -20.58 4.96
C GLN A 11 11.02 -20.22 4.46
N ILE A 12 10.26 -19.45 5.27
CA ILE A 12 8.96 -18.90 4.90
C ILE A 12 9.15 -17.97 3.69
N LYS A 13 8.33 -18.13 2.66
CA LYS A 13 8.39 -17.28 1.46
C LYS A 13 7.92 -15.87 1.73
N ASN A 14 8.43 -14.89 0.97
CA ASN A 14 7.96 -13.51 1.04
C ASN A 14 6.45 -13.40 0.75
N GLY A 15 5.93 -14.21 -0.18
CA GLY A 15 4.50 -14.28 -0.44
C GLY A 15 3.68 -14.69 0.78
N ASP A 16 4.15 -15.69 1.54
CA ASP A 16 3.46 -16.13 2.76
C ASP A 16 3.47 -15.03 3.85
N ILE A 17 4.57 -14.25 3.94
CA ILE A 17 4.67 -13.08 4.83
C ILE A 17 3.62 -12.03 4.47
N VAL A 18 3.56 -11.65 3.20
CA VAL A 18 2.61 -10.63 2.71
C VAL A 18 1.17 -11.09 2.87
N LEU A 19 0.86 -12.35 2.51
CA LEU A 19 -0.48 -12.92 2.65
C LEU A 19 -0.94 -13.00 4.11
N THR A 20 -0.02 -13.36 5.03
CA THR A 20 -0.33 -13.35 6.47
C THR A 20 -0.69 -11.93 6.92
N TYR A 21 0.11 -10.93 6.58
CA TYR A 21 -0.16 -9.55 6.96
C TYR A 21 -1.46 -9.02 6.36
N LEU A 22 -1.74 -9.31 5.08
CA LEU A 22 -3.02 -8.97 4.44
C LEU A 22 -4.20 -9.64 5.15
N GLY A 23 -4.07 -10.91 5.53
CA GLY A 23 -5.10 -11.61 6.30
C GLY A 23 -5.39 -10.93 7.63
N MET A 24 -4.36 -10.49 8.36
CA MET A 24 -4.51 -9.72 9.59
C MET A 24 -5.25 -8.40 9.35
N LEU A 25 -4.91 -7.66 8.31
CA LEU A 25 -5.60 -6.42 7.95
C LEU A 25 -7.08 -6.67 7.61
N CYS A 26 -7.41 -7.77 6.90
CA CYS A 26 -8.78 -8.17 6.62
C CYS A 26 -9.58 -8.50 7.91
N MET A 27 -8.91 -8.97 8.95
CA MET A 27 -9.50 -9.16 10.29
C MET A 27 -9.59 -7.85 11.10
N GLY A 28 -9.18 -6.70 10.55
CA GLY A 28 -9.13 -5.42 11.24
C GLY A 28 -7.98 -5.29 12.25
N LYS A 29 -6.92 -6.08 12.10
CA LYS A 29 -5.79 -6.17 13.04
C LYS A 29 -4.51 -5.62 12.40
N PRO A 30 -4.16 -4.34 12.62
CA PRO A 30 -2.99 -3.73 11.98
C PRO A 30 -1.66 -3.96 12.74
N TYR A 31 -1.66 -4.63 13.87
CA TYR A 31 -0.49 -4.87 14.73
C TYR A 31 0.01 -6.32 14.62
N PHE A 32 1.31 -6.51 14.61
CA PHE A 32 1.94 -7.82 14.31
C PHE A 32 1.61 -8.91 15.33
N GLU A 33 1.39 -8.54 16.59
CA GLU A 33 1.02 -9.45 17.66
C GLU A 33 -0.27 -10.24 17.36
N ALA A 34 -1.15 -9.66 16.54
CA ALA A 34 -2.42 -10.30 16.18
C ALA A 34 -2.25 -11.56 15.32
N VAL A 35 -1.05 -11.85 14.79
CA VAL A 35 -0.79 -13.11 14.12
C VAL A 35 -1.07 -14.32 15.00
N HIS A 36 -0.96 -14.17 16.33
CA HIS A 36 -1.28 -15.22 17.29
C HIS A 36 -2.75 -15.64 17.27
N GLU A 37 -3.66 -14.78 16.80
CA GLU A 37 -5.06 -15.15 16.62
C GLU A 37 -5.27 -16.22 15.53
N MET A 38 -4.27 -16.38 14.63
CA MET A 38 -4.29 -17.45 13.64
C MET A 38 -3.77 -18.80 14.19
N ASP A 39 -3.22 -18.82 15.41
CA ASP A 39 -2.67 -20.03 16.01
C ASP A 39 -3.77 -21.05 16.36
N ASP A 40 -5.00 -20.61 16.61
CA ASP A 40 -6.12 -21.47 17.00
C ASP A 40 -6.60 -22.37 15.85
N ASP A 41 -6.48 -21.91 14.59
CA ASP A 41 -6.83 -22.72 13.40
C ASP A 41 -5.90 -22.41 12.21
N LYS A 42 -4.66 -22.82 12.34
CA LYS A 42 -3.61 -22.57 11.34
C LYS A 42 -3.95 -23.14 9.96
N ASP A 43 -4.60 -24.30 9.91
CA ASP A 43 -4.90 -24.96 8.64
C ASP A 43 -6.00 -24.21 7.89
N PHE A 44 -7.00 -23.70 8.60
CA PHE A 44 -8.00 -22.82 8.02
C PHE A 44 -7.35 -21.56 7.42
N TYR A 45 -6.57 -20.81 8.21
CA TYR A 45 -5.95 -19.57 7.75
C TYR A 45 -4.96 -19.80 6.61
N LYS A 46 -4.17 -20.87 6.65
CA LYS A 46 -3.28 -21.24 5.54
C LYS A 46 -4.06 -21.45 4.25
N THR A 47 -5.16 -22.19 4.31
CA THR A 47 -6.01 -22.48 3.16
C THR A 47 -6.71 -21.23 2.65
N ALA A 48 -7.35 -20.49 3.53
CA ALA A 48 -8.11 -19.28 3.20
C ALA A 48 -7.24 -18.18 2.58
N LEU A 49 -6.00 -18.02 3.06
CA LEU A 49 -5.06 -17.00 2.60
C LEU A 49 -4.15 -17.50 1.45
N GLY A 50 -4.16 -18.78 1.12
CA GLY A 50 -3.28 -19.36 0.11
C GLY A 50 -1.81 -19.45 0.56
N ILE A 51 -1.55 -19.52 1.86
CA ILE A 51 -0.21 -19.64 2.43
C ILE A 51 0.37 -21.02 2.10
N THR A 52 1.53 -21.04 1.45
CA THR A 52 2.09 -22.30 0.91
C THR A 52 2.96 -23.06 1.90
N ARG A 53 3.61 -22.39 2.83
CA ARG A 53 4.53 -23.00 3.81
C ARG A 53 3.95 -22.97 5.22
N SER A 54 4.09 -21.85 5.90
CA SER A 54 3.62 -21.69 7.27
C SER A 54 3.29 -20.23 7.56
N ILE A 55 2.37 -20.02 8.50
CA ILE A 55 2.14 -18.72 9.11
C ILE A 55 3.39 -18.36 9.92
N PRO A 56 3.98 -17.17 9.73
CA PRO A 56 5.16 -16.74 10.47
C PRO A 56 4.81 -16.45 11.94
N SER A 57 5.81 -16.50 12.82
CA SER A 57 5.69 -15.88 14.14
C SER A 57 5.67 -14.36 14.02
N GLU A 58 5.19 -13.67 15.04
CA GLU A 58 5.19 -12.20 15.15
C GLU A 58 6.56 -11.60 14.81
N GLU A 59 7.60 -12.09 15.46
CA GLU A 59 8.96 -11.59 15.26
C GLU A 59 9.45 -11.80 13.82
N THR A 60 9.18 -12.99 13.25
CA THR A 60 9.53 -13.29 11.86
C THR A 60 8.74 -12.39 10.90
N LEU A 61 7.46 -12.15 11.17
CA LEU A 61 6.62 -11.28 10.36
C LEU A 61 7.17 -9.85 10.36
N ARG A 62 7.49 -9.30 11.53
CA ARG A 62 8.06 -7.96 11.70
C ARG A 62 9.38 -7.81 10.95
N GLN A 63 10.37 -8.67 11.25
CA GLN A 63 11.69 -8.60 10.63
C GLN A 63 11.62 -8.73 9.11
N ARG A 64 10.81 -9.66 8.61
CA ARG A 64 10.69 -9.88 7.17
C ARG A 64 9.95 -8.74 6.48
N MET A 65 8.93 -8.13 7.11
CA MET A 65 8.27 -6.94 6.56
C MET A 65 9.22 -5.75 6.49
N ASP A 66 10.09 -5.56 7.49
CA ASP A 66 11.13 -4.53 7.47
C ASP A 66 12.12 -4.78 6.33
N ASP A 67 12.58 -6.02 6.15
CA ASP A 67 13.55 -6.39 5.11
C ASP A 67 13.02 -6.19 3.67
N ILE A 68 11.74 -6.45 3.45
CA ILE A 68 11.15 -6.45 2.10
C ILE A 68 10.30 -5.22 1.79
N GLY A 69 9.95 -4.41 2.79
CA GLY A 69 8.98 -3.32 2.70
C GLY A 69 9.27 -2.34 1.56
N ASP A 70 10.51 -1.86 1.47
CA ASP A 70 10.91 -0.91 0.43
C ASP A 70 10.83 -1.50 -0.98
N SER A 71 11.24 -2.77 -1.14
CA SER A 71 11.17 -3.46 -2.44
C SER A 71 9.74 -3.78 -2.87
N LEU A 72 8.82 -3.94 -1.92
CA LEU A 72 7.42 -4.24 -2.19
C LEU A 72 6.58 -3.00 -2.53
N ARG A 73 6.98 -1.81 -2.08
CA ARG A 73 6.18 -0.58 -2.23
C ARG A 73 5.71 -0.37 -3.66
N GLN A 74 6.63 -0.33 -4.61
CA GLN A 74 6.31 -0.14 -6.02
C GLN A 74 5.43 -1.26 -6.57
N THR A 75 5.75 -2.51 -6.22
CA THR A 75 4.98 -3.68 -6.66
C THR A 75 3.54 -3.63 -6.14
N ILE A 76 3.33 -3.26 -4.87
CA ILE A 76 1.99 -3.16 -4.27
C ILE A 76 1.16 -2.08 -4.98
N LEU A 77 1.74 -0.90 -5.24
CA LEU A 77 1.05 0.18 -5.95
C LEU A 77 0.64 -0.25 -7.37
N GLU A 78 1.54 -0.92 -8.08
CA GLU A 78 1.24 -1.45 -9.41
C GLU A 78 0.15 -2.54 -9.38
N GLN A 79 0.23 -3.46 -8.43
CA GLN A 79 -0.77 -4.52 -8.28
C GLN A 79 -2.14 -3.98 -7.87
N ASN A 80 -2.21 -2.90 -7.10
CA ASN A 80 -3.45 -2.24 -6.77
C ASN A 80 -4.18 -1.75 -8.03
N VAL A 81 -3.46 -1.09 -8.94
CA VAL A 81 -4.03 -0.64 -10.23
C VAL A 81 -4.42 -1.84 -11.11
N GLU A 82 -3.58 -2.88 -11.18
CA GLU A 82 -3.91 -4.11 -11.92
C GLU A 82 -5.17 -4.79 -11.35
N MET A 83 -5.37 -4.77 -10.05
CA MET A 83 -6.58 -5.31 -9.41
C MET A 83 -7.83 -4.55 -9.86
N LEU A 84 -7.78 -3.21 -9.93
CA LEU A 84 -8.89 -2.41 -10.44
C LEU A 84 -9.19 -2.77 -11.90
N LEU A 85 -8.15 -2.91 -12.73
CA LEU A 85 -8.29 -3.32 -14.14
C LEU A 85 -8.88 -4.72 -14.28
N ALA A 86 -8.37 -5.69 -13.54
CA ALA A 86 -8.83 -7.08 -13.58
C ALA A 86 -10.30 -7.22 -13.18
N ASN A 87 -10.77 -6.39 -12.24
CA ASN A 87 -12.16 -6.33 -11.83
C ASN A 87 -13.03 -5.45 -12.74
N LYS A 88 -12.48 -4.96 -13.85
CA LYS A 88 -13.18 -4.09 -14.81
C LYS A 88 -13.81 -2.85 -14.16
N ILE A 89 -13.16 -2.34 -13.13
CA ILE A 89 -13.58 -1.09 -12.47
C ILE A 89 -13.47 0.05 -13.47
N GLN A 90 -14.56 0.78 -13.65
CA GLN A 90 -14.61 1.97 -14.48
C GLN A 90 -14.96 3.16 -13.57
N PRO A 91 -13.98 4.03 -13.27
CA PRO A 91 -14.24 5.21 -12.44
C PRO A 91 -15.31 6.10 -13.06
N THR A 92 -16.26 6.54 -12.25
CA THR A 92 -17.35 7.40 -12.71
C THR A 92 -16.83 8.80 -13.04
N ALA A 93 -17.23 9.31 -14.20
CA ALA A 93 -16.91 10.65 -14.62
C ALA A 93 -17.87 11.68 -14.00
N LEU A 94 -17.41 12.92 -13.89
CA LEU A 94 -18.23 14.08 -13.57
C LEU A 94 -19.20 14.43 -14.72
N ALA A 95 -20.12 15.37 -14.49
CA ALA A 95 -21.08 15.81 -15.51
C ALA A 95 -20.44 16.38 -16.79
N ASN A 96 -19.18 16.83 -16.72
CA ASN A 96 -18.39 17.29 -17.85
C ASN A 96 -17.63 16.16 -18.59
N ALA A 97 -17.95 14.90 -18.30
CA ALA A 97 -17.30 13.70 -18.83
C ALA A 97 -15.81 13.55 -18.47
N LEU A 98 -15.31 14.27 -17.47
CA LEU A 98 -13.96 14.10 -16.95
C LEU A 98 -13.98 13.22 -15.71
N VAL A 99 -13.02 12.30 -15.61
CA VAL A 99 -12.82 11.50 -14.40
C VAL A 99 -11.93 12.26 -13.44
N PRO A 100 -12.40 12.59 -12.22
CA PRO A 100 -11.59 13.32 -11.26
C PRO A 100 -10.44 12.46 -10.75
N VAL A 101 -9.28 13.10 -10.57
CA VAL A 101 -8.16 12.56 -9.78
C VAL A 101 -7.97 13.54 -8.62
N ASP A 102 -8.14 13.03 -7.42
CA ASP A 102 -7.97 13.80 -6.20
C ASP A 102 -6.67 13.41 -5.51
N ILE A 103 -5.87 14.42 -5.14
CA ILE A 103 -4.60 14.24 -4.45
C ILE A 103 -4.65 15.03 -3.15
N ASP A 104 -4.58 14.33 -2.05
CA ASP A 104 -4.69 14.92 -0.72
C ASP A 104 -3.50 14.56 0.17
N VAL A 105 -3.15 15.49 1.06
CA VAL A 105 -2.14 15.30 2.12
C VAL A 105 -2.85 15.28 3.47
N THR A 106 -2.89 14.12 4.09
CA THR A 106 -3.58 13.92 5.36
C THR A 106 -2.60 13.80 6.51
N PRO A 107 -2.45 14.81 7.39
CA PRO A 107 -1.57 14.70 8.56
C PRO A 107 -2.05 13.63 9.53
N MET A 108 -1.14 12.75 9.90
CA MET A 108 -1.34 11.70 10.91
C MET A 108 -0.58 12.06 12.18
N ASP A 109 -1.30 12.20 13.30
CA ASP A 109 -0.68 12.47 14.60
C ASP A 109 0.14 11.28 15.09
N ASN A 110 1.43 11.51 15.31
CA ASN A 110 2.36 10.57 15.90
C ASN A 110 3.20 11.25 16.99
N SER A 111 2.65 12.31 17.61
CA SER A 111 3.34 13.15 18.59
C SER A 111 3.89 12.39 19.81
N LYS A 112 3.30 11.20 20.10
CA LYS A 112 3.76 10.29 21.17
C LYS A 112 4.87 9.34 20.73
N SER A 113 5.37 9.45 19.51
CA SER A 113 6.36 8.54 18.93
C SER A 113 7.64 9.29 18.57
N LYS A 114 8.80 8.60 18.72
CA LYS A 114 10.11 9.06 18.25
C LYS A 114 10.55 8.32 16.98
N LYS A 115 9.61 7.83 16.19
CA LYS A 115 9.90 7.13 14.94
C LYS A 115 10.55 8.09 13.95
N GLU A 116 11.41 7.56 13.09
CA GLU A 116 12.03 8.28 11.99
C GLU A 116 10.96 8.93 11.09
N GLY A 117 11.22 10.15 10.63
CA GLY A 117 10.28 10.91 9.79
C GLY A 117 9.15 11.62 10.54
N VAL A 118 8.96 11.34 11.83
CA VAL A 118 8.03 12.10 12.68
C VAL A 118 8.57 13.51 12.87
N SER A 119 7.80 14.50 12.42
CA SER A 119 8.17 15.91 12.52
C SER A 119 6.93 16.80 12.46
N ARG A 120 7.12 18.10 12.66
CA ARG A 120 6.01 19.06 12.71
C ARG A 120 5.23 19.11 11.40
N THR A 121 3.95 18.79 11.44
CA THR A 121 3.03 18.88 10.31
C THR A 121 2.48 20.30 10.14
N TYR A 122 1.89 20.60 8.98
CA TYR A 122 1.26 21.90 8.74
C TYR A 122 0.06 22.18 9.66
N LYS A 123 -0.55 21.17 10.25
CA LYS A 123 -1.63 21.32 11.25
C LYS A 123 -1.10 21.58 12.67
N GLY A 124 0.21 21.64 12.85
CA GLY A 124 0.83 22.00 14.12
C GLY A 124 1.05 20.85 15.11
N GLY A 125 0.71 19.61 14.77
CA GLY A 125 1.07 18.40 15.51
C GLY A 125 2.32 17.74 14.94
N ASP A 126 3.00 16.90 15.71
CA ASP A 126 4.12 16.10 15.23
C ASP A 126 3.61 14.76 14.68
N GLY A 127 4.07 14.38 13.49
CA GLY A 127 3.60 13.17 12.85
C GLY A 127 4.14 12.99 11.44
N TYR A 128 3.39 12.25 10.64
CA TYR A 128 3.60 12.09 9.21
C TYR A 128 2.59 12.92 8.41
N ALA A 129 2.90 13.20 7.15
CA ALA A 129 2.01 13.87 6.22
C ALA A 129 1.90 13.07 4.91
N PRO A 130 1.33 11.85 4.95
CA PRO A 130 1.19 11.03 3.76
C PRO A 130 0.38 11.75 2.68
N MET A 131 0.79 11.52 1.43
CA MET A 131 0.08 11.97 0.24
C MET A 131 -0.61 10.76 -0.38
N MET A 132 -1.89 10.90 -0.71
CA MET A 132 -2.71 9.86 -1.32
C MET A 132 -3.32 10.38 -2.61
N ALA A 133 -3.46 9.49 -3.60
CA ALA A 133 -4.16 9.80 -4.85
C ALA A 133 -5.36 8.86 -5.01
N TYR A 134 -6.48 9.44 -5.38
CA TYR A 134 -7.73 8.75 -5.61
C TYR A 134 -8.25 9.05 -7.02
N ILE A 135 -9.05 8.14 -7.59
CA ILE A 135 -9.66 8.29 -8.90
C ILE A 135 -11.15 7.98 -8.88
N GLY A 136 -11.90 8.73 -9.69
CA GLY A 136 -13.35 8.60 -9.79
C GLY A 136 -14.09 9.26 -8.64
N THR A 137 -15.39 9.41 -8.80
CA THR A 137 -16.23 9.93 -7.72
C THR A 137 -16.39 8.95 -6.57
N GLU A 138 -16.06 7.68 -6.79
CA GLU A 138 -16.04 6.61 -5.79
C GLU A 138 -14.82 6.68 -4.87
N GLY A 139 -13.75 7.37 -5.30
CA GLY A 139 -12.53 7.51 -4.52
C GLY A 139 -11.69 6.24 -4.45
N TYR A 140 -11.50 5.54 -5.57
CA TYR A 140 -10.57 4.41 -5.61
C TYR A 140 -9.14 4.87 -5.38
N ALA A 141 -8.49 4.38 -4.33
CA ALA A 141 -7.10 4.68 -4.04
C ALA A 141 -6.20 4.10 -5.14
N ILE A 142 -5.37 4.94 -5.75
CA ILE A 142 -4.48 4.55 -6.85
C ILE A 142 -3.00 4.72 -6.51
N ASN A 143 -2.67 5.60 -5.58
CA ASN A 143 -1.29 5.79 -5.15
C ASN A 143 -1.20 6.27 -3.71
N PHE A 144 -0.04 6.06 -3.10
CA PHE A 144 0.26 6.45 -1.74
C PHE A 144 1.75 6.73 -1.57
N GLU A 145 2.10 7.83 -0.89
CA GLU A 145 3.45 8.17 -0.49
C GLU A 145 3.47 8.56 0.99
N LEU A 146 4.20 7.81 1.82
CA LEU A 146 4.44 8.19 3.20
C LEU A 146 5.48 9.32 3.22
N ARG A 147 5.12 10.46 3.80
CA ARG A 147 5.96 11.66 3.86
C ARG A 147 6.22 12.08 5.30
N GLU A 148 7.39 12.67 5.53
CA GLU A 148 7.70 13.28 6.82
C GLU A 148 6.74 14.44 7.12
N GLY A 149 6.43 14.67 8.40
CA GLY A 149 5.50 15.71 8.82
C GLY A 149 5.88 17.12 8.37
N LYS A 150 7.17 17.45 8.35
CA LYS A 150 7.70 18.77 7.92
C LYS A 150 7.64 19.00 6.40
N GLN A 151 7.37 17.96 5.61
CA GLN A 151 7.33 18.11 4.16
C GLN A 151 6.10 18.94 3.77
N HIS A 152 6.34 20.07 3.12
CA HIS A 152 5.29 21.01 2.75
C HIS A 152 4.29 20.34 1.80
N TYR A 153 2.99 20.63 1.97
CA TYR A 153 1.93 20.07 1.12
C TYR A 153 2.10 20.42 -0.36
N GLN A 154 2.70 21.58 -0.67
CA GLN A 154 3.03 22.03 -2.03
C GLN A 154 4.36 21.50 -2.55
N ALA A 155 5.15 20.78 -1.73
CA ALA A 155 6.35 20.14 -2.24
C ALA A 155 5.93 19.09 -3.28
N GLU A 156 6.60 19.12 -4.43
CA GLU A 156 6.30 18.17 -5.51
C GLU A 156 6.31 16.73 -4.98
N PRO A 157 5.34 15.91 -5.41
CA PRO A 157 5.37 14.48 -5.16
C PRO A 157 6.70 13.90 -5.65
N SER A 158 7.18 12.85 -4.99
CA SER A 158 8.39 12.20 -5.48
C SER A 158 8.21 11.80 -6.95
N PRO A 159 9.28 11.74 -7.74
CA PRO A 159 9.21 11.29 -9.14
C PRO A 159 8.54 9.91 -9.28
N VAL A 160 8.58 9.10 -8.22
CA VAL A 160 7.93 7.78 -8.15
C VAL A 160 6.41 7.91 -8.09
N PHE A 161 5.86 8.99 -7.52
CA PHE A 161 4.42 9.16 -7.36
C PHE A 161 3.70 9.23 -8.72
N PHE A 162 4.34 9.83 -9.73
CA PHE A 162 3.84 9.90 -11.11
C PHE A 162 4.71 9.11 -12.10
N ALA A 163 5.36 8.03 -11.66
CA ALA A 163 6.21 7.24 -12.53
C ALA A 163 5.48 6.81 -13.82
N ARG A 164 6.16 6.86 -14.96
CA ARG A 164 5.61 6.51 -16.29
C ARG A 164 4.80 5.20 -16.33
N PRO A 165 5.25 4.10 -15.70
CA PRO A 165 4.48 2.86 -15.68
C PRO A 165 3.10 3.02 -15.05
N PHE A 166 2.98 3.83 -14.01
CA PHE A 166 1.74 4.14 -13.35
C PHE A 166 0.78 4.94 -14.25
N CYS A 167 1.27 5.99 -14.90
CA CYS A 167 0.46 6.78 -15.85
C CYS A 167 -0.05 5.95 -17.04
N ILE A 168 0.79 5.05 -17.58
CA ILE A 168 0.41 4.17 -18.70
C ILE A 168 -0.67 3.17 -18.24
N LYS A 169 -0.57 2.63 -17.03
CA LYS A 169 -1.57 1.72 -16.47
C LYS A 169 -2.88 2.45 -16.18
N LEU A 170 -2.83 3.66 -15.64
CA LEU A 170 -4.01 4.49 -15.46
C LEU A 170 -4.73 4.79 -16.79
N GLN A 171 -3.98 5.06 -17.88
CA GLN A 171 -4.58 5.28 -19.20
C GLN A 171 -5.39 4.07 -19.69
N LYS A 172 -5.07 2.86 -19.26
CA LYS A 172 -5.85 1.64 -19.58
C LYS A 172 -7.17 1.56 -18.82
N LEU A 173 -7.31 2.22 -17.67
CA LEU A 173 -8.58 2.37 -16.95
C LEU A 173 -9.57 3.29 -17.71
N PHE A 174 -9.05 4.09 -18.63
CA PHE A 174 -9.85 5.03 -19.42
C PHE A 174 -10.04 4.47 -20.84
N VAL A 175 -11.07 3.69 -21.05
CA VAL A 175 -11.49 3.27 -22.39
C VAL A 175 -12.21 4.46 -23.05
N GLY A 176 -11.45 5.28 -23.78
CA GLY A 176 -11.94 6.36 -24.63
C GLY A 176 -11.93 7.75 -23.98
N ARG A 177 -11.04 8.60 -24.47
CA ARG A 177 -10.83 10.03 -24.19
C ARG A 177 -10.53 10.39 -22.73
N CYS A 178 -9.26 10.36 -22.39
CA CYS A 178 -8.76 11.02 -21.20
C CYS A 178 -7.92 12.25 -21.60
N SER A 179 -8.41 13.43 -21.23
CA SER A 179 -7.54 14.58 -21.04
C SER A 179 -7.28 14.64 -19.53
N CYS A 180 -6.14 14.16 -19.07
CA CYS A 180 -5.70 14.43 -17.70
C CYS A 180 -5.47 15.93 -17.57
N ILE A 181 -6.28 16.60 -16.77
CA ILE A 181 -5.98 17.94 -16.26
C ILE A 181 -5.35 17.69 -14.88
N LEU A 182 -4.03 17.86 -14.79
CA LEU A 182 -3.29 18.01 -13.54
C LEU A 182 -3.51 19.41 -13.00
#